data_9818d7458654fd2186aaba7971dbca94
#
_entry.id   9818d7458654fd2186aaba7971dbca94
#
_cell.length_a   1.000
_cell.length_b   1.000
_cell.length_c   1.000
_cell.angle_alpha   90.00
_cell.angle_beta   90.00
_cell.angle_gamma   90.00
#
_symmetry.space_group_name_H-M   'P 1'
#
loop_
_entity.id
_entity.type
_entity.pdbx_description
1 polymer ?
#
loop_
_entity_poly.entity_id
_entity_poly.type
_entity_poly.pdbx_seq_one_letter_code
_entity_poly.pdbx_strand_id
1 'polypeptide(L)'
;MKPTCFLLVLILNWPGLAELNAQTISKDELIFLTSEWKGERFADGRPKIPDTLIARAKNIGIEEAWQILGNEGYNNQFERNWKMVHDDVPVVGRVVTASFMPTRPDIEKNIKDRGKKQGRIGNTNAWPIDVLTKGDVYVADCFGKIDQGTLIGDNLGNSIFAKTGNGVIFDGAARDLSGLAEIKGFNAFVRDFDPSYLKEVVLMGLNTPIRIGKAIVLPGDLVISEKEGVLFIPAHLAEKVIATAEFIGLKDKFGH
;
A
#
# COMPACT_ATOMS: atom_id res chain seq x y z
N MET A 1 24.41 62.07 31.36
CA MET A 1 24.44 61.24 30.16
C MET A 1 24.24 59.79 30.59
N LYS A 2 23.12 59.16 30.30
CA LYS A 2 22.83 57.73 30.60
C LYS A 2 23.13 56.93 29.34
N PRO A 3 23.86 55.84 29.39
CA PRO A 3 24.08 54.99 28.23
C PRO A 3 22.86 54.13 27.99
N THR A 4 22.33 54.21 26.77
CA THR A 4 21.24 53.37 26.26
C THR A 4 21.86 52.04 25.81
N CYS A 5 21.53 50.96 26.48
CA CYS A 5 21.98 49.59 26.13
C CYS A 5 21.03 49.08 25.02
N PHE A 6 21.53 48.89 23.81
CA PHE A 6 20.84 48.20 22.72
C PHE A 6 20.98 46.71 22.90
N LEU A 7 19.86 46.08 23.22
CA LEU A 7 19.77 44.60 23.27
C LEU A 7 19.62 44.05 21.86
N LEU A 8 20.67 43.48 21.30
CA LEU A 8 20.64 42.79 20.00
C LEU A 8 19.99 41.40 20.18
N VAL A 9 18.74 41.26 19.81
CA VAL A 9 18.06 39.94 19.78
C VAL A 9 18.52 39.18 18.55
N LEU A 10 19.42 38.23 18.73
CA LEU A 10 19.78 37.24 17.71
C LEU A 10 18.60 36.24 17.56
N ILE A 11 17.82 36.39 16.48
CA ILE A 11 16.87 35.38 16.07
C ILE A 11 17.68 34.18 15.47
N LEU A 12 17.95 33.17 16.30
CA LEU A 12 18.42 31.89 15.80
C LEU A 12 17.29 31.26 14.97
N ASN A 13 17.40 31.34 13.65
CA ASN A 13 16.66 30.48 12.77
C ASN A 13 17.13 29.02 13.01
N TRP A 14 16.36 28.28 13.81
CA TRP A 14 16.53 26.84 13.95
C TRP A 14 16.10 26.22 12.63
N PRO A 15 16.99 25.55 11.88
CA PRO A 15 16.52 24.77 10.74
C PRO A 15 15.58 23.72 11.31
N GLY A 16 14.33 23.73 10.86
CA GLY A 16 13.35 22.73 11.24
C GLY A 16 14.00 21.35 11.08
N LEU A 17 13.99 20.56 12.15
CA LEU A 17 14.38 19.15 12.11
C LEU A 17 13.51 18.50 11.04
N ALA A 18 14.08 18.28 9.85
CA ALA A 18 13.46 17.41 8.87
C ALA A 18 13.27 16.07 9.59
N GLU A 19 12.04 15.67 9.81
CA GLU A 19 11.74 14.33 10.29
C GLU A 19 12.34 13.35 9.28
N LEU A 20 13.49 12.79 9.65
CA LEU A 20 14.12 11.72 8.89
C LEU A 20 13.23 10.47 9.02
N ASN A 21 12.26 10.36 8.16
CA ASN A 21 11.45 9.16 7.98
C ASN A 21 12.30 8.10 7.29
N ALA A 22 13.23 7.51 8.02
CA ALA A 22 14.34 6.72 7.49
C ALA A 22 13.95 5.33 6.92
N GLN A 23 12.67 4.98 6.84
CA GLN A 23 12.15 3.78 6.16
C GLN A 23 11.19 4.14 5.01
N THR A 24 10.92 5.42 4.81
CA THR A 24 10.07 5.90 3.72
C THR A 24 10.94 6.55 2.65
N ILE A 25 10.51 6.45 1.41
CA ILE A 25 11.05 7.26 0.32
C ILE A 25 10.83 8.75 0.64
N SER A 26 11.72 9.62 0.18
CA SER A 26 11.49 11.06 0.33
C SER A 26 10.27 11.51 -0.49
N LYS A 27 9.59 12.55 -0.03
CA LYS A 27 8.46 13.13 -0.78
C LYS A 27 8.85 13.52 -2.20
N ASP A 28 10.02 14.13 -2.38
CA ASP A 28 10.49 14.60 -3.68
C ASP A 28 10.79 13.41 -4.63
N GLU A 29 11.38 12.35 -4.11
CA GLU A 29 11.62 11.13 -4.90
C GLU A 29 10.31 10.45 -5.28
N LEU A 30 9.33 10.40 -4.39
CA LEU A 30 8.02 9.83 -4.71
C LEU A 30 7.29 10.68 -5.76
N ILE A 31 7.38 12.01 -5.68
CA ILE A 31 6.84 12.92 -6.70
C ILE A 31 7.54 12.70 -8.05
N PHE A 32 8.86 12.52 -8.04
CA PHE A 32 9.63 12.22 -9.25
C PHE A 32 9.18 10.92 -9.90
N LEU A 33 9.07 9.84 -9.13
CA LEU A 33 8.63 8.52 -9.63
C LEU A 33 7.17 8.49 -10.11
N THR A 34 6.34 9.40 -9.59
CA THR A 34 4.92 9.53 -9.96
C THR A 34 4.64 10.85 -10.67
N SER A 35 5.59 11.37 -11.45
CA SER A 35 5.54 12.69 -12.08
C SER A 35 4.39 12.87 -13.07
N GLU A 36 3.88 11.78 -13.66
CA GLU A 36 2.72 11.81 -14.56
C GLU A 36 1.39 12.09 -13.81
N TRP A 37 1.33 11.86 -12.50
CA TRP A 37 0.17 12.22 -11.71
C TRP A 37 0.08 13.72 -11.49
N LYS A 38 -0.97 14.36 -12.01
CA LYS A 38 -1.20 15.82 -11.94
C LYS A 38 -2.30 16.20 -10.93
N GLY A 39 -2.91 15.21 -10.27
CA GLY A 39 -3.97 15.42 -9.29
C GLY A 39 -3.45 15.74 -7.88
N GLU A 40 -4.38 15.75 -6.91
CA GLU A 40 -4.09 15.97 -5.49
C GLU A 40 -3.13 14.89 -4.94
N ARG A 41 -2.30 15.28 -3.97
CA ARG A 41 -1.38 14.35 -3.27
C ARG A 41 -1.61 14.40 -1.76
N PHE A 42 -1.34 13.31 -1.09
CA PHE A 42 -1.20 13.29 0.35
C PHE A 42 0.03 14.09 0.80
N ALA A 43 0.12 14.37 2.09
CA ALA A 43 1.24 15.14 2.67
C ALA A 43 2.60 14.48 2.43
N ASP A 44 2.64 13.15 2.37
CA ASP A 44 3.82 12.31 2.09
C ASP A 44 4.22 12.26 0.59
N GLY A 45 3.44 12.88 -0.29
CA GLY A 45 3.68 12.91 -1.74
C GLY A 45 2.95 11.84 -2.55
N ARG A 46 2.31 10.86 -1.92
CA ARG A 46 1.53 9.84 -2.62
C ARG A 46 0.42 10.45 -3.47
N PRO A 47 0.19 9.98 -4.71
CA PRO A 47 -1.01 10.28 -5.46
C PRO A 47 -2.27 10.00 -4.64
N LYS A 48 -3.22 10.94 -4.67
CA LYS A 48 -4.51 10.82 -4.00
C LYS A 48 -5.61 10.64 -5.02
N ILE A 49 -5.80 9.40 -5.48
CA ILE A 49 -6.92 9.05 -6.35
C ILE A 49 -8.22 9.36 -5.60
N PRO A 50 -9.19 10.09 -6.20
CA PRO A 50 -10.45 10.43 -5.56
C PRO A 50 -11.27 9.21 -5.15
N ASP A 51 -11.94 9.27 -4.00
CA ASP A 51 -12.78 8.17 -3.50
C ASP A 51 -13.93 7.85 -4.48
N THR A 52 -14.42 8.83 -5.22
CA THR A 52 -15.42 8.63 -6.28
C THR A 52 -14.89 7.75 -7.41
N LEU A 53 -13.62 7.88 -7.76
CA LEU A 53 -12.99 7.07 -8.78
C LEU A 53 -12.75 5.65 -8.28
N ILE A 54 -12.36 5.48 -7.02
CA ILE A 54 -12.24 4.15 -6.38
C ILE A 54 -13.60 3.44 -6.33
N ALA A 55 -14.69 4.18 -6.03
CA ALA A 55 -16.02 3.61 -6.03
C ALA A 55 -16.46 3.10 -7.42
N ARG A 56 -16.08 3.81 -8.49
CA ARG A 56 -16.30 3.37 -9.89
C ARG A 56 -15.45 2.14 -10.22
N ALA A 57 -14.19 2.12 -9.78
CA ALA A 57 -13.27 1.00 -10.01
C ALA A 57 -13.79 -0.35 -9.48
N LYS A 58 -14.68 -0.34 -8.49
CA LYS A 58 -15.30 -1.56 -7.96
C LYS A 58 -16.30 -2.22 -8.93
N ASN A 59 -16.67 -1.54 -10.02
CA ASN A 59 -17.69 -2.00 -10.96
C ASN A 59 -17.12 -2.31 -12.35
N ILE A 60 -15.82 -2.27 -12.54
CA ILE A 60 -15.17 -2.63 -13.81
C ILE A 60 -14.52 -4.00 -13.68
N GLY A 61 -14.49 -4.76 -14.79
CA GLY A 61 -13.81 -6.06 -14.84
C GLY A 61 -12.27 -5.91 -14.90
N ILE A 62 -11.59 -6.86 -14.30
CA ILE A 62 -10.12 -6.88 -14.31
C ILE A 62 -9.56 -7.16 -15.70
N GLU A 63 -10.28 -7.92 -16.53
CA GLU A 63 -9.86 -8.28 -17.89
C GLU A 63 -9.77 -7.05 -18.79
N GLU A 64 -10.84 -6.23 -18.81
CA GLU A 64 -10.88 -4.99 -19.60
C GLU A 64 -9.82 -4.01 -19.12
N ALA A 65 -9.70 -3.84 -17.79
CA ALA A 65 -8.70 -2.95 -17.21
C ALA A 65 -7.26 -3.39 -17.58
N TRP A 66 -6.98 -4.69 -17.53
CA TRP A 66 -5.69 -5.24 -17.92
C TRP A 66 -5.38 -5.06 -19.41
N GLN A 67 -6.37 -5.30 -20.28
CA GLN A 67 -6.22 -5.06 -21.72
C GLN A 67 -5.91 -3.59 -22.03
N ILE A 68 -6.60 -2.67 -21.37
CA ILE A 68 -6.37 -1.22 -21.54
C ILE A 68 -4.95 -0.86 -21.12
N LEU A 69 -4.47 -1.38 -19.98
CA LEU A 69 -3.09 -1.18 -19.53
C LEU A 69 -2.06 -1.74 -20.53
N GLY A 70 -2.32 -2.91 -21.10
CA GLY A 70 -1.48 -3.50 -22.14
C GLY A 70 -1.36 -2.61 -23.37
N ASN A 71 -2.46 -1.98 -23.81
CA ASN A 71 -2.47 -1.02 -24.93
C ASN A 71 -1.68 0.26 -24.62
N GLU A 72 -1.54 0.62 -23.33
CA GLU A 72 -0.70 1.73 -22.87
C GLU A 72 0.77 1.32 -22.64
N GLY A 73 1.14 0.05 -22.92
CA GLY A 73 2.49 -0.48 -22.76
C GLY A 73 2.79 -1.07 -21.37
N TYR A 74 1.82 -1.14 -20.46
CA TYR A 74 1.98 -1.67 -19.10
C TYR A 74 1.68 -3.17 -19.06
N ASN A 75 2.60 -4.01 -19.55
CA ASN A 75 2.38 -5.45 -19.74
C ASN A 75 2.54 -6.30 -18.48
N ASN A 76 3.17 -5.79 -17.42
CA ASN A 76 3.56 -6.57 -16.24
C ASN A 76 2.78 -6.19 -14.97
N GLN A 77 1.59 -5.63 -15.08
CA GLN A 77 0.85 -5.10 -13.92
C GLN A 77 -0.16 -6.07 -13.32
N PHE A 78 -0.33 -7.26 -13.91
CA PHE A 78 -1.25 -8.29 -13.43
C PHE A 78 -0.49 -9.47 -12.82
N GLU A 79 -0.91 -9.90 -11.61
CA GLU A 79 -0.38 -11.05 -10.90
C GLU A 79 -1.48 -12.03 -10.49
N ARG A 80 -1.20 -13.32 -10.64
CA ARG A 80 -2.10 -14.44 -10.37
C ARG A 80 -1.58 -15.35 -9.26
N ASN A 81 -2.27 -16.47 -9.02
CA ASN A 81 -1.90 -17.49 -8.04
C ASN A 81 -1.99 -16.99 -6.59
N TRP A 82 -3.14 -16.43 -6.24
CA TRP A 82 -3.44 -15.99 -4.90
C TRP A 82 -4.32 -17.00 -4.17
N LYS A 83 -4.08 -17.18 -2.87
CA LYS A 83 -5.08 -17.67 -1.93
C LYS A 83 -5.78 -16.48 -1.31
N MET A 84 -7.07 -16.61 -1.04
CA MET A 84 -7.87 -15.53 -0.47
C MET A 84 -8.77 -16.02 0.64
N VAL A 85 -9.23 -15.11 1.50
CA VAL A 85 -10.15 -15.43 2.58
C VAL A 85 -11.55 -15.68 2.03
N HIS A 86 -11.99 -14.88 1.05
CA HIS A 86 -13.28 -14.96 0.38
C HIS A 86 -13.13 -14.86 -1.12
N ASP A 87 -13.79 -15.76 -1.85
CA ASP A 87 -13.73 -15.81 -3.31
C ASP A 87 -14.50 -14.66 -4.01
N ASP A 88 -15.43 -14.04 -3.30
CA ASP A 88 -16.40 -13.07 -3.82
C ASP A 88 -16.23 -11.65 -3.25
N VAL A 89 -15.22 -11.42 -2.45
CA VAL A 89 -14.95 -10.09 -1.86
C VAL A 89 -13.73 -9.46 -2.54
N PRO A 90 -13.90 -8.52 -3.47
CA PRO A 90 -12.77 -7.86 -4.12
C PRO A 90 -12.06 -6.89 -3.16
N VAL A 91 -10.78 -6.66 -3.39
CA VAL A 91 -9.98 -5.62 -2.73
C VAL A 91 -9.66 -4.55 -3.77
N VAL A 92 -10.21 -3.34 -3.58
CA VAL A 92 -10.08 -2.23 -4.51
C VAL A 92 -9.77 -0.95 -3.75
N GLY A 93 -8.65 -0.29 -4.05
CA GLY A 93 -8.27 0.94 -3.35
C GLY A 93 -6.90 1.49 -3.73
N ARG A 94 -6.50 2.54 -3.02
CA ARG A 94 -5.17 3.15 -3.16
C ARG A 94 -4.12 2.32 -2.43
N VAL A 95 -3.00 2.10 -3.07
CA VAL A 95 -1.91 1.30 -2.52
C VAL A 95 -1.09 2.07 -1.49
N VAL A 96 -0.91 1.45 -0.32
CA VAL A 96 0.15 1.75 0.63
C VAL A 96 1.13 0.58 0.59
N THR A 97 2.37 0.84 0.18
CA THR A 97 3.37 -0.21 -0.02
C THR A 97 4.20 -0.46 1.22
N ALA A 98 4.57 -1.73 1.44
CA ALA A 98 5.57 -2.12 2.41
C ALA A 98 6.50 -3.18 1.83
N SER A 99 7.79 -3.03 2.06
CA SER A 99 8.81 -3.99 1.66
C SER A 99 9.39 -4.67 2.88
N PHE A 100 9.35 -5.99 2.89
CA PHE A 100 9.97 -6.83 3.92
C PHE A 100 11.17 -7.57 3.35
N MET A 101 12.16 -7.82 4.20
CA MET A 101 13.33 -8.62 3.86
C MET A 101 13.60 -9.65 4.96
N PRO A 102 14.37 -10.72 4.66
CA PRO A 102 14.83 -11.64 5.68
C PRO A 102 15.53 -10.91 6.82
N THR A 103 15.29 -11.34 8.06
CA THR A 103 15.93 -10.75 9.22
C THR A 103 17.44 -10.89 9.15
N ARG A 104 18.13 -9.81 9.49
CA ARG A 104 19.54 -9.77 9.77
C ARG A 104 19.72 -9.04 11.11
N PRO A 105 20.32 -9.67 12.14
CA PRO A 105 20.23 -9.19 13.53
C PRO A 105 20.66 -7.75 13.74
N ASP A 106 21.71 -7.29 13.04
CA ASP A 106 22.21 -5.91 13.12
C ASP A 106 21.21 -4.91 12.51
N ILE A 107 20.64 -5.21 11.35
CA ILE A 107 19.64 -4.38 10.69
C ILE A 107 18.34 -4.37 11.49
N GLU A 108 17.85 -5.53 11.88
CA GLU A 108 16.62 -5.66 12.67
C GLU A 108 16.69 -4.85 13.97
N LYS A 109 17.82 -4.96 14.69
CA LYS A 109 18.06 -4.16 15.90
C LYS A 109 17.96 -2.67 15.61
N ASN A 110 18.64 -2.18 14.58
CA ASN A 110 18.65 -0.77 14.23
C ASN A 110 17.25 -0.26 13.85
N ILE A 111 16.48 -1.05 13.10
CA ILE A 111 15.12 -0.72 12.71
C ILE A 111 14.20 -0.66 13.93
N LYS A 112 14.23 -1.68 14.79
CA LYS A 112 13.42 -1.74 16.01
C LYS A 112 13.76 -0.61 16.98
N ASP A 113 15.04 -0.32 17.20
CA ASP A 113 15.49 0.77 18.05
C ASP A 113 15.03 2.14 17.53
N ARG A 114 15.09 2.35 16.22
CA ARG A 114 14.58 3.57 15.58
C ARG A 114 13.06 3.68 15.72
N GLY A 115 12.33 2.62 15.43
CA GLY A 115 10.88 2.61 15.57
C GLY A 115 10.44 2.92 17.01
N LYS A 116 11.13 2.33 18.00
CA LYS A 116 10.89 2.63 19.41
C LYS A 116 11.14 4.11 19.74
N LYS A 117 12.21 4.71 19.23
CA LYS A 117 12.49 6.15 19.40
C LYS A 117 11.44 7.04 18.76
N GLN A 118 10.80 6.58 17.68
CA GLN A 118 9.70 7.26 16.99
C GLN A 118 8.32 6.98 17.61
N GLY A 119 8.26 6.22 18.72
CA GLY A 119 7.00 5.89 19.38
C GLY A 119 6.14 4.85 18.66
N ARG A 120 6.71 4.10 17.71
CA ARG A 120 5.97 3.03 17.02
C ARG A 120 5.66 1.89 17.96
N ILE A 121 4.44 1.35 17.86
CA ILE A 121 3.92 0.30 18.74
C ILE A 121 3.88 -1.03 17.97
N GLY A 122 4.07 -2.12 18.67
CA GLY A 122 4.02 -3.47 18.12
C GLY A 122 5.26 -3.86 17.32
N ASN A 123 5.12 -4.93 16.54
CA ASN A 123 6.19 -5.41 15.67
C ASN A 123 6.15 -4.69 14.31
N THR A 124 7.20 -4.83 13.51
CA THR A 124 7.41 -4.06 12.26
C THR A 124 6.29 -4.23 11.22
N ASN A 125 5.56 -5.36 11.24
CA ASN A 125 4.39 -5.60 10.39
C ASN A 125 3.15 -4.75 10.74
N ALA A 126 3.07 -4.24 11.97
CA ALA A 126 1.98 -3.36 12.37
C ALA A 126 2.22 -1.88 11.95
N TRP A 127 3.45 -1.48 11.72
CA TRP A 127 3.79 -0.08 11.44
C TRP A 127 3.17 0.49 10.15
N PRO A 128 3.02 -0.26 9.06
CA PRO A 128 2.28 0.23 7.89
C PRO A 128 0.83 0.58 8.19
N ILE A 129 0.20 -0.06 9.20
CA ILE A 129 -1.18 0.23 9.58
C ILE A 129 -1.34 1.67 10.10
N ASP A 130 -0.29 2.25 10.69
CA ASP A 130 -0.35 3.62 11.23
C ASP A 130 -0.62 4.67 10.16
N VAL A 131 -0.14 4.46 8.93
CA VAL A 131 -0.26 5.39 7.81
C VAL A 131 -1.45 5.14 6.90
N LEU A 132 -2.21 4.06 7.13
CA LEU A 132 -3.41 3.76 6.37
C LEU A 132 -4.54 4.76 6.65
N THR A 133 -5.29 5.07 5.61
CA THR A 133 -6.51 5.88 5.65
C THR A 133 -7.65 5.18 4.93
N LYS A 134 -8.87 5.72 5.03
CA LYS A 134 -10.05 5.16 4.36
C LYS A 134 -9.82 5.02 2.85
N GLY A 135 -10.15 3.85 2.31
CA GLY A 135 -9.98 3.51 0.89
C GLY A 135 -8.57 3.07 0.50
N ASP A 136 -7.62 3.01 1.44
CA ASP A 136 -6.29 2.44 1.18
C ASP A 136 -6.32 0.90 1.24
N VAL A 137 -5.36 0.29 0.55
CA VAL A 137 -5.04 -1.14 0.58
C VAL A 137 -3.60 -1.31 1.02
N TYR A 138 -3.36 -2.11 2.04
CA TYR A 138 -2.02 -2.46 2.47
C TYR A 138 -1.47 -3.54 1.54
N VAL A 139 -0.46 -3.19 0.75
CA VAL A 139 0.23 -4.08 -0.20
C VAL A 139 1.66 -4.30 0.26
N ALA A 140 2.05 -5.56 0.44
CA ALA A 140 3.38 -5.90 0.93
C ALA A 140 4.12 -6.87 0.02
N ASP A 141 5.36 -6.51 -0.31
CA ASP A 141 6.36 -7.44 -0.83
C ASP A 141 7.07 -8.12 0.35
N CYS A 142 6.83 -9.41 0.50
CA CYS A 142 7.50 -10.28 1.47
C CYS A 142 8.19 -11.46 0.75
N PHE A 143 8.65 -11.24 -0.47
CA PHE A 143 9.42 -12.18 -1.32
C PHE A 143 8.84 -13.62 -1.34
N GLY A 144 7.53 -13.79 -1.25
CA GLY A 144 6.85 -15.08 -1.21
C GLY A 144 7.04 -15.87 0.08
N LYS A 145 7.54 -15.25 1.17
CA LYS A 145 7.79 -15.93 2.45
C LYS A 145 6.49 -16.40 3.09
N ILE A 146 6.42 -17.66 3.44
CA ILE A 146 5.25 -18.31 4.07
C ILE A 146 5.53 -18.58 5.56
N ASP A 147 6.28 -19.62 5.85
CA ASP A 147 6.63 -20.03 7.20
C ASP A 147 7.39 -18.91 7.93
N GLN A 148 7.02 -18.62 9.17
CA GLN A 148 7.61 -17.58 10.02
C GLN A 148 7.65 -16.16 9.41
N GLY A 149 6.86 -15.93 8.34
CA GLY A 149 6.74 -14.68 7.61
C GLY A 149 5.32 -14.12 7.57
N THR A 150 4.38 -14.66 8.37
CA THR A 150 2.98 -14.21 8.34
C THR A 150 2.83 -12.77 8.82
N LEU A 151 2.33 -11.90 7.94
CA LEU A 151 2.30 -10.45 8.19
C LEU A 151 1.14 -10.04 9.09
N ILE A 152 -0.02 -10.70 9.00
CA ILE A 152 -1.18 -10.41 9.82
C ILE A 152 -1.87 -11.70 10.30
N GLY A 153 -2.64 -11.56 11.36
CA GLY A 153 -3.74 -12.41 11.77
C GLY A 153 -5.00 -11.58 11.95
N ASP A 154 -6.02 -12.14 12.58
CA ASP A 154 -7.34 -11.55 12.78
C ASP A 154 -7.31 -10.18 13.47
N ASN A 155 -6.51 -10.01 14.52
CA ASN A 155 -6.40 -8.74 15.26
C ASN A 155 -5.91 -7.58 14.36
N LEU A 156 -4.85 -7.79 13.58
CA LEU A 156 -4.36 -6.79 12.65
C LEU A 156 -5.29 -6.62 11.45
N GLY A 157 -5.92 -7.70 10.97
CA GLY A 157 -6.97 -7.66 9.96
C GLY A 157 -8.13 -6.76 10.35
N ASN A 158 -8.65 -6.90 11.58
CA ASN A 158 -9.67 -6.01 12.13
C ASN A 158 -9.22 -4.55 12.18
N SER A 159 -7.98 -4.30 12.62
CA SER A 159 -7.42 -2.94 12.70
C SER A 159 -7.30 -2.29 11.32
N ILE A 160 -6.85 -3.06 10.31
CA ILE A 160 -6.76 -2.60 8.92
C ILE A 160 -8.15 -2.29 8.38
N PHE A 161 -9.10 -3.21 8.54
CA PHE A 161 -10.46 -3.03 8.04
C PHE A 161 -11.16 -1.83 8.69
N ALA A 162 -11.02 -1.66 10.00
CA ALA A 162 -11.58 -0.52 10.72
C ALA A 162 -11.06 0.83 10.19
N LYS A 163 -9.79 0.90 9.81
CA LYS A 163 -9.18 2.13 9.24
C LYS A 163 -9.54 2.36 7.79
N THR A 164 -9.52 1.31 6.98
CA THR A 164 -9.56 1.43 5.51
C THR A 164 -10.92 1.11 4.91
N GLY A 165 -11.69 0.24 5.56
CA GLY A 165 -12.85 -0.42 4.96
C GLY A 165 -12.44 -1.38 3.83
N ASN A 166 -11.20 -1.91 3.86
CA ASN A 166 -10.62 -2.68 2.77
C ASN A 166 -9.74 -3.82 3.29
N GLY A 167 -9.28 -4.66 2.38
CA GLY A 167 -8.40 -5.79 2.63
C GLY A 167 -6.92 -5.51 2.41
N VAL A 168 -6.16 -6.59 2.20
CA VAL A 168 -4.71 -6.58 2.01
C VAL A 168 -4.29 -7.43 0.82
N ILE A 169 -3.09 -7.15 0.28
CA ILE A 169 -2.45 -7.95 -0.78
C ILE A 169 -0.99 -8.15 -0.40
N PHE A 170 -0.60 -9.40 -0.11
CA PHE A 170 0.75 -9.72 0.33
C PHE A 170 1.42 -10.77 -0.55
N ASP A 171 2.54 -10.42 -1.15
CA ASP A 171 3.44 -11.42 -1.72
C ASP A 171 4.18 -12.15 -0.59
N GLY A 172 3.39 -12.85 0.22
CA GLY A 172 3.74 -13.48 1.48
C GLY A 172 2.55 -14.19 2.09
N ALA A 173 2.53 -14.34 3.41
CA ALA A 173 1.51 -15.09 4.11
C ALA A 173 0.72 -14.29 5.16
N ALA A 174 -0.46 -14.81 5.49
CA ALA A 174 -1.26 -14.43 6.66
C ALA A 174 -1.55 -15.66 7.52
N ARG A 175 -1.99 -15.44 8.74
CA ARG A 175 -2.42 -16.50 9.67
C ARG A 175 -3.87 -16.27 10.13
N ASP A 176 -4.37 -17.15 10.99
CA ASP A 176 -5.69 -17.03 11.60
C ASP A 176 -6.84 -16.93 10.57
N LEU A 177 -6.79 -17.79 9.52
CA LEU A 177 -7.74 -17.77 8.40
C LEU A 177 -9.20 -17.72 8.87
N SER A 178 -9.59 -18.51 9.87
CA SER A 178 -10.96 -18.53 10.40
C SER A 178 -11.35 -17.17 11.01
N GLY A 179 -10.46 -16.56 11.77
CA GLY A 179 -10.70 -15.24 12.36
C GLY A 179 -10.73 -14.11 11.33
N LEU A 180 -9.90 -14.19 10.29
CA LEU A 180 -9.96 -13.25 9.17
C LEU A 180 -11.30 -13.37 8.40
N ALA A 181 -11.83 -14.59 8.25
CA ALA A 181 -13.10 -14.85 7.58
C ALA A 181 -14.32 -14.29 8.33
N GLU A 182 -14.22 -14.06 9.62
CA GLU A 182 -15.28 -13.43 10.41
C GLU A 182 -15.39 -11.91 10.19
N ILE A 183 -14.36 -11.27 9.61
CA ILE A 183 -14.35 -9.83 9.34
C ILE A 183 -15.13 -9.55 8.06
N LYS A 184 -16.41 -9.21 8.19
CA LYS A 184 -17.33 -8.96 7.06
C LYS A 184 -16.81 -7.84 6.14
N GLY A 185 -16.61 -8.18 4.87
CA GLY A 185 -16.13 -7.24 3.85
C GLY A 185 -14.59 -7.09 3.78
N PHE A 186 -13.86 -7.75 4.66
CA PHE A 186 -12.40 -7.87 4.57
C PHE A 186 -12.02 -9.02 3.63
N ASN A 187 -10.93 -8.87 2.90
CA ASN A 187 -10.27 -9.98 2.22
C ASN A 187 -8.75 -9.85 2.31
N ALA A 188 -8.06 -10.98 2.23
CA ALA A 188 -6.62 -11.00 2.12
C ALA A 188 -6.23 -11.86 0.89
N PHE A 189 -5.54 -11.24 -0.04
CA PHE A 189 -4.88 -11.91 -1.16
C PHE A 189 -3.45 -12.20 -0.74
N VAL A 190 -3.12 -13.47 -0.55
CA VAL A 190 -1.83 -13.93 -0.03
C VAL A 190 -1.29 -15.09 -0.85
N ARG A 191 0.00 -15.41 -0.68
CA ARG A 191 0.56 -16.62 -1.31
C ARG A 191 0.16 -17.89 -0.59
N ASP A 192 0.03 -17.80 0.75
CA ASP A 192 -0.51 -18.91 1.56
C ASP A 192 -0.99 -18.42 2.92
N PHE A 193 -1.68 -19.32 3.65
CA PHE A 193 -1.99 -19.18 5.07
C PHE A 193 -1.12 -20.15 5.86
N ASP A 194 -0.51 -19.67 6.95
CA ASP A 194 0.39 -20.43 7.80
C ASP A 194 0.20 -20.03 9.27
N PRO A 195 0.19 -20.99 10.24
CA PRO A 195 -0.05 -20.65 11.65
C PRO A 195 1.13 -20.01 12.36
N SER A 196 2.28 -19.88 11.72
CA SER A 196 3.49 -19.31 12.34
C SER A 196 3.40 -17.81 12.60
N TYR A 197 4.35 -17.30 13.40
CA TYR A 197 4.51 -15.88 13.66
C TYR A 197 5.46 -15.22 12.68
N LEU A 198 5.42 -13.87 12.62
CA LEU A 198 6.46 -13.07 11.99
C LEU A 198 7.75 -13.13 12.84
N LYS A 199 8.73 -13.90 12.40
CA LYS A 199 10.03 -14.06 13.06
C LYS A 199 11.22 -13.80 12.15
N GLU A 200 11.10 -14.18 10.89
CA GLU A 200 12.22 -14.20 9.95
C GLU A 200 12.21 -13.06 8.93
N VAL A 201 11.34 -12.08 9.12
CA VAL A 201 11.26 -10.92 8.24
C VAL A 201 11.17 -9.61 9.02
N VAL A 202 11.67 -8.55 8.44
CA VAL A 202 11.68 -7.19 9.02
C VAL A 202 11.28 -6.17 7.96
N LEU A 203 10.51 -5.16 8.34
CA LEU A 203 10.12 -4.06 7.45
C LEU A 203 11.34 -3.23 7.07
N MET A 204 11.65 -3.17 5.78
CA MET A 204 12.75 -2.37 5.22
C MET A 204 12.28 -1.06 4.59
N GLY A 205 11.09 -1.08 3.96
CA GLY A 205 10.54 0.09 3.29
C GLY A 205 9.05 0.26 3.57
N LEU A 206 8.62 1.51 3.80
CA LEU A 206 7.23 1.91 3.91
C LEU A 206 6.99 3.05 2.93
N ASN A 207 5.94 2.95 2.11
CA ASN A 207 5.71 3.85 0.99
C ASN A 207 6.94 3.99 0.06
N THR A 208 7.61 2.87 -0.21
CA THR A 208 8.66 2.74 -1.21
C THR A 208 8.14 1.97 -2.41
N PRO A 209 8.74 2.10 -3.61
CA PRO A 209 8.46 1.18 -4.71
C PRO A 209 8.69 -0.27 -4.26
N ILE A 210 7.78 -1.16 -4.64
CA ILE A 210 7.90 -2.60 -4.37
C ILE A 210 7.68 -3.40 -5.64
N ARG A 211 7.98 -4.68 -5.56
CA ARG A 211 7.69 -5.65 -6.62
C ARG A 211 6.73 -6.71 -6.09
N ILE A 212 5.61 -6.88 -6.76
CA ILE A 212 4.68 -8.00 -6.51
C ILE A 212 4.75 -8.91 -7.73
N GLY A 213 5.36 -10.08 -7.57
CA GLY A 213 5.66 -10.95 -8.69
C GLY A 213 6.52 -10.23 -9.75
N LYS A 214 5.94 -9.91 -10.90
CA LYS A 214 6.58 -9.11 -11.96
C LYS A 214 6.08 -7.67 -12.04
N ALA A 215 5.02 -7.31 -11.30
CA ALA A 215 4.49 -5.97 -11.29
C ALA A 215 5.36 -5.01 -10.46
N ILE A 216 5.62 -3.83 -10.98
CA ILE A 216 6.14 -2.70 -10.20
C ILE A 216 4.94 -1.97 -9.61
N VAL A 217 4.96 -1.75 -8.31
CA VAL A 217 3.88 -1.12 -7.56
C VAL A 217 4.41 0.09 -6.82
N LEU A 218 3.83 1.25 -7.10
CA LEU A 218 4.17 2.50 -6.44
C LEU A 218 3.13 2.88 -5.39
N PRO A 219 3.54 3.59 -4.32
CA PRO A 219 2.60 4.18 -3.38
C PRO A 219 1.62 5.10 -4.09
N GLY A 220 0.32 4.88 -3.86
CA GLY A 220 -0.75 5.66 -4.48
C GLY A 220 -1.30 5.10 -5.79
N ASP A 221 -0.76 4.00 -6.31
CA ASP A 221 -1.38 3.28 -7.42
C ASP A 221 -2.79 2.80 -7.03
N LEU A 222 -3.65 2.57 -8.01
CA LEU A 222 -4.92 1.88 -7.82
C LEU A 222 -4.68 0.38 -7.92
N VAL A 223 -5.25 -0.37 -7.00
CA VAL A 223 -5.29 -1.83 -7.12
C VAL A 223 -6.73 -2.30 -7.27
N ILE A 224 -6.92 -3.29 -8.13
CA ILE A 224 -8.16 -4.04 -8.31
C ILE A 224 -7.82 -5.52 -8.18
N SER A 225 -8.60 -6.25 -7.38
CA SER A 225 -8.45 -7.69 -7.26
C SER A 225 -9.77 -8.39 -7.51
N GLU A 226 -9.69 -9.51 -8.19
CA GLU A 226 -10.77 -10.45 -8.42
C GLU A 226 -10.23 -11.89 -8.24
N LYS A 227 -11.08 -12.87 -8.43
CA LYS A 227 -10.72 -14.30 -8.27
C LYS A 227 -9.54 -14.71 -9.17
N GLU A 228 -9.43 -14.12 -10.35
CA GLU A 228 -8.39 -14.40 -11.33
C GLU A 228 -7.02 -13.86 -10.91
N GLY A 229 -6.99 -12.80 -10.09
CA GLY A 229 -5.76 -12.19 -9.63
C GLY A 229 -5.87 -10.75 -9.18
N VAL A 230 -4.74 -10.07 -9.24
CA VAL A 230 -4.56 -8.69 -8.78
C VAL A 230 -3.95 -7.86 -9.89
N LEU A 231 -4.55 -6.71 -10.18
CA LEU A 231 -4.09 -5.74 -11.17
C LEU A 231 -3.70 -4.44 -10.48
N PHE A 232 -2.49 -3.96 -10.73
CA PHE A 232 -1.97 -2.68 -10.25
C PHE A 232 -2.02 -1.65 -11.38
N ILE A 233 -2.73 -0.55 -11.17
CA ILE A 233 -2.96 0.50 -12.17
C ILE A 233 -2.20 1.74 -11.72
N PRO A 234 -1.22 2.24 -12.51
CA PRO A 234 -0.55 3.49 -12.20
C PRO A 234 -1.55 4.62 -11.98
N ALA A 235 -1.35 5.42 -10.95
CA ALA A 235 -2.33 6.43 -10.53
C ALA A 235 -2.78 7.35 -11.68
N HIS A 236 -1.85 7.79 -12.55
CA HIS A 236 -2.13 8.69 -13.67
C HIS A 236 -3.00 8.05 -14.76
N LEU A 237 -3.08 6.72 -14.82
CA LEU A 237 -3.94 5.98 -15.77
C LEU A 237 -5.29 5.59 -15.17
N ALA A 238 -5.48 5.73 -13.86
CA ALA A 238 -6.67 5.22 -13.17
C ALA A 238 -7.99 5.74 -13.79
N GLU A 239 -8.10 7.04 -14.07
CA GLU A 239 -9.31 7.61 -14.66
C GLU A 239 -9.55 7.09 -16.08
N LYS A 240 -8.50 7.04 -16.91
CA LYS A 240 -8.57 6.52 -18.29
C LYS A 240 -9.00 5.06 -18.31
N VAL A 241 -8.38 4.23 -17.49
CA VAL A 241 -8.68 2.78 -17.42
C VAL A 241 -10.12 2.56 -16.99
N ILE A 242 -10.55 3.22 -15.91
CA ILE A 242 -11.90 3.07 -15.39
C ILE A 242 -12.95 3.54 -16.42
N ALA A 243 -12.80 4.74 -16.97
CA ALA A 243 -13.75 5.28 -17.92
C ALA A 243 -13.86 4.43 -19.20
N THR A 244 -12.74 3.90 -19.67
CA THR A 244 -12.70 3.04 -20.87
C THR A 244 -13.32 1.67 -20.58
N ALA A 245 -13.03 1.05 -19.44
CA ALA A 245 -13.62 -0.22 -19.03
C ALA A 245 -15.14 -0.11 -18.83
N GLU A 246 -15.63 0.94 -18.19
CA GLU A 246 -17.07 1.23 -18.07
C GLU A 246 -17.74 1.35 -19.44
N PHE A 247 -17.08 2.04 -20.39
CA PHE A 247 -17.62 2.19 -21.74
C PHE A 247 -17.70 0.84 -22.48
N ILE A 248 -16.66 0.00 -22.35
CA ILE A 248 -16.66 -1.36 -22.93
C ILE A 248 -17.80 -2.18 -22.32
N GLY A 249 -17.91 -2.23 -20.99
CA GLY A 249 -18.98 -2.96 -20.31
C GLY A 249 -20.39 -2.48 -20.65
N LEU A 250 -20.56 -1.19 -20.97
CA LEU A 250 -21.84 -0.69 -21.49
C LEU A 250 -22.12 -1.21 -22.91
N LYS A 251 -21.11 -1.19 -23.80
CA LYS A 251 -21.28 -1.71 -25.18
C LYS A 251 -21.65 -3.19 -25.18
N ASP A 252 -21.07 -3.99 -24.31
CA ASP A 252 -21.36 -5.42 -24.22
C ASP A 252 -22.80 -5.68 -23.76
N LYS A 253 -23.31 -4.86 -22.83
CA LYS A 253 -24.71 -4.93 -22.38
C LYS A 253 -25.73 -4.55 -23.46
N PHE A 254 -25.37 -3.68 -24.40
CA PHE A 254 -26.25 -3.22 -25.49
C PHE A 254 -26.00 -3.94 -26.82
N GLY A 255 -24.93 -4.75 -26.91
CA GLY A 255 -24.56 -5.52 -28.11
C GLY A 255 -25.18 -6.92 -28.17
N HIS A 256 -25.88 -7.29 -27.11
CA HIS A 256 -26.71 -8.50 -27.00
C HIS A 256 -28.18 -8.11 -27.01
#